data_759ae542d1efb2485c715b1e83860f24
#
_entry.id   759ae542d1efb2485c715b1e83860f24
#
_cell.length_a   1.000
_cell.length_b   1.000
_cell.length_c   1.000
_cell.angle_alpha   90.00
_cell.angle_beta   90.00
_cell.angle_gamma   90.00
#
_symmetry.space_group_name_H-M   'P 1'
#
loop_
_entity.id
_entity.type
_entity.pdbx_description
1 polymer ?
#
loop_
_entity_poly.entity_id
_entity_poly.type
_entity_poly.pdbx_seq_one_letter_code
_entity_poly.pdbx_strand_id
1 'polypeptide(L)'
;MEINRRNFLRSAAVSTVALTAIPEILSASMQLGKKKQKGILPSLKTGDVILFQGDSITDAGRERMKQQSNLSGSFGTGYSFLAASRILNENPSKDLSIFNRGISGNKVYQLSERWQRDCFDLNPALLSILVGVNDFWHTLDGKYVGTVEKYAQDYKQLLVLTRKMIPEVKLVICEPFAVAGTSAVTEKWFPAFDGYRAAAKKLADEFDAVFIPYQAIFNEALNY
;
A
#
# COMPACT_ATOMS: atom_id res chain seq x y z
N MET A 1 -15.23 27.87 29.49
CA MET A 1 -15.57 27.84 28.04
C MET A 1 -16.51 26.68 27.84
N GLU A 2 -17.81 26.93 27.86
CA GLU A 2 -18.85 25.88 27.78
C GLU A 2 -18.94 25.35 26.34
N ILE A 3 -18.68 24.06 26.15
CA ILE A 3 -18.84 23.40 24.85
C ILE A 3 -20.36 23.21 24.64
N ASN A 4 -20.91 24.01 23.73
CA ASN A 4 -22.32 23.99 23.42
C ASN A 4 -22.70 22.66 22.72
N ARG A 5 -23.57 21.85 23.34
CA ARG A 5 -24.04 20.52 22.87
C ARG A 5 -24.57 20.53 21.42
N ARG A 6 -25.10 21.67 20.95
CA ARG A 6 -25.55 21.83 19.55
C ARG A 6 -24.42 21.80 18.54
N ASN A 7 -23.24 22.34 18.89
CA ASN A 7 -22.08 22.33 17.99
C ASN A 7 -21.42 20.94 17.94
N PHE A 8 -21.45 20.20 19.06
CA PHE A 8 -21.00 18.80 19.08
C PHE A 8 -21.84 17.91 18.16
N LEU A 9 -23.17 18.04 18.21
CA LEU A 9 -24.09 17.26 17.36
C LEU A 9 -23.95 17.62 15.85
N ARG A 10 -23.67 18.88 15.52
CA ARG A 10 -23.37 19.27 14.12
C ARG A 10 -22.07 18.68 13.62
N SER A 11 -21.03 18.67 14.43
CA SER A 11 -19.75 18.04 14.08
C SER A 11 -19.87 16.52 13.96
N ALA A 12 -20.67 15.87 14.80
CA ALA A 12 -20.96 14.44 14.71
C ALA A 12 -21.77 14.08 13.45
N ALA A 13 -22.73 14.96 13.03
CA ALA A 13 -23.50 14.73 11.81
C ALA A 13 -22.62 14.82 10.54
N VAL A 14 -21.65 15.74 10.49
CA VAL A 14 -20.69 15.84 9.38
C VAL A 14 -19.77 14.62 9.35
N SER A 15 -19.36 14.11 10.51
CA SER A 15 -18.54 12.89 10.59
C SER A 15 -19.29 11.63 10.13
N THR A 16 -20.62 11.59 10.36
CA THR A 16 -21.45 10.44 9.96
C THR A 16 -21.64 10.36 8.45
N VAL A 17 -21.73 11.50 7.76
CA VAL A 17 -21.83 11.54 6.29
C VAL A 17 -20.52 11.09 5.64
N ALA A 18 -19.35 11.45 6.20
CA ALA A 18 -18.06 10.99 5.70
C ALA A 18 -17.89 9.47 5.85
N LEU A 19 -18.41 8.87 6.91
CA LEU A 19 -18.35 7.42 7.14
C LEU A 19 -19.26 6.60 6.22
N THR A 20 -20.36 7.18 5.72
CA THR A 20 -21.26 6.49 4.78
C THR A 20 -20.79 6.58 3.33
N ALA A 21 -19.98 7.58 2.96
CA ALA A 21 -19.45 7.75 1.61
C ALA A 21 -18.25 6.82 1.30
N ILE A 22 -17.52 6.34 2.32
CA ILE A 22 -16.37 5.45 2.13
C ILE A 22 -16.72 4.14 1.39
N PRO A 23 -17.84 3.45 1.65
CA PRO A 23 -18.24 2.26 0.89
C PRO A 23 -18.54 2.54 -0.58
N GLU A 24 -19.07 3.71 -0.90
CA GLU A 24 -19.41 4.11 -2.27
C GLU A 24 -18.16 4.48 -3.07
N ILE A 25 -17.18 5.15 -2.47
CA ILE A 25 -15.88 5.46 -3.08
C ILE A 25 -15.12 4.16 -3.39
N LEU A 26 -15.11 3.19 -2.47
CA LEU A 26 -14.52 1.88 -2.68
C LEU A 26 -15.24 1.08 -3.78
N SER A 27 -16.55 1.17 -3.88
CA SER A 27 -17.32 0.50 -4.93
C SER A 27 -17.15 1.15 -6.30
N ALA A 28 -17.05 2.49 -6.36
CA ALA A 28 -16.79 3.23 -7.60
C ALA A 28 -15.38 2.93 -8.15
N SER A 29 -14.36 2.88 -7.30
CA SER A 29 -12.99 2.51 -7.71
C SER A 29 -12.89 1.07 -8.24
N MET A 30 -13.74 0.16 -7.76
CA MET A 30 -13.88 -1.20 -8.29
C MET A 30 -14.56 -1.25 -9.66
N GLN A 31 -15.32 -0.22 -10.04
CA GLN A 31 -15.99 -0.14 -11.35
C GLN A 31 -15.11 0.43 -12.47
N LEU A 32 -14.07 1.21 -12.15
CA LEU A 32 -13.13 1.78 -13.11
C LEU A 32 -12.24 0.74 -13.81
N GLY A 33 -12.16 -0.47 -13.28
CA GLY A 33 -11.43 -1.61 -13.86
C GLY A 33 -12.35 -2.66 -14.44
N LYS A 34 -12.97 -2.45 -15.62
CA LYS A 34 -13.83 -3.45 -16.30
C LYS A 34 -13.11 -4.66 -16.90
N LYS A 35 -12.03 -5.14 -16.34
CA LYS A 35 -11.67 -6.57 -16.37
C LYS A 35 -12.03 -7.13 -14.99
N LYS A 36 -12.91 -8.15 -14.95
CA LYS A 36 -13.14 -8.93 -13.72
C LYS A 36 -11.80 -9.48 -13.24
N GLN A 37 -11.06 -8.70 -12.45
CA GLN A 37 -9.96 -9.25 -11.69
C GLN A 37 -10.59 -10.25 -10.71
N LYS A 38 -10.29 -11.53 -10.89
CA LYS A 38 -10.64 -12.55 -9.91
C LYS A 38 -10.04 -12.06 -8.59
N GLY A 39 -10.89 -11.80 -7.60
CA GLY A 39 -10.43 -11.38 -6.29
C GLY A 39 -9.40 -12.38 -5.75
N ILE A 40 -8.26 -11.89 -5.30
CA ILE A 40 -7.19 -12.75 -4.73
C ILE A 40 -7.61 -13.36 -3.40
N LEU A 41 -8.37 -12.62 -2.59
CA LEU A 41 -8.75 -13.02 -1.23
C LEU A 41 -9.53 -14.35 -1.16
N PRO A 42 -10.46 -14.67 -2.07
CA PRO A 42 -11.16 -15.96 -2.03
C PRO A 42 -10.25 -17.19 -2.17
N SER A 43 -9.06 -17.02 -2.75
CA SER A 43 -8.12 -18.11 -2.98
C SER A 43 -7.14 -18.36 -1.83
N LEU A 44 -7.21 -17.57 -0.74
CA LEU A 44 -6.41 -17.80 0.46
C LEU A 44 -6.85 -19.06 1.19
N LYS A 45 -5.88 -19.83 1.65
CA LYS A 45 -6.07 -21.07 2.41
C LYS A 45 -5.88 -20.81 3.91
N THR A 46 -6.29 -21.76 4.73
CA THR A 46 -6.02 -21.76 6.16
C THR A 46 -4.51 -21.78 6.41
N GLY A 47 -4.04 -20.91 7.30
CA GLY A 47 -2.63 -20.76 7.66
C GLY A 47 -1.81 -19.90 6.69
N ASP A 48 -2.42 -19.36 5.63
CA ASP A 48 -1.69 -18.52 4.68
C ASP A 48 -1.13 -17.25 5.34
N VAL A 49 0.05 -16.86 4.88
CA VAL A 49 0.72 -15.62 5.26
C VAL A 49 0.40 -14.51 4.26
N ILE A 50 0.03 -13.35 4.78
CA ILE A 50 -0.15 -12.12 4.02
C ILE A 50 0.89 -11.12 4.47
N LEU A 51 1.59 -10.50 3.52
CA LEU A 51 2.67 -9.57 3.81
C LEU A 51 2.43 -8.23 3.13
N PHE A 52 2.48 -7.14 3.93
CA PHE A 52 2.56 -5.77 3.44
C PHE A 52 4.00 -5.28 3.49
N GLN A 53 4.53 -4.86 2.34
CA GLN A 53 5.86 -4.30 2.17
C GLN A 53 5.79 -2.88 1.61
N GLY A 54 6.77 -2.06 1.94
CA GLY A 54 6.84 -0.69 1.43
C GLY A 54 7.65 0.25 2.30
N ASP A 55 7.35 1.52 2.14
CA ASP A 55 7.99 2.65 2.81
C ASP A 55 7.19 3.18 4.02
N SER A 56 7.26 4.50 4.28
CA SER A 56 6.55 5.17 5.39
C SER A 56 5.04 5.06 5.31
N ILE A 57 4.46 4.95 4.11
CA ILE A 57 3.01 4.83 3.93
C ILE A 57 2.54 3.46 4.44
N THR A 58 3.37 2.43 4.27
CA THR A 58 3.10 1.08 4.79
C THR A 58 3.50 0.97 6.26
N ASP A 59 4.65 1.53 6.66
CA ASP A 59 5.14 1.56 8.05
C ASP A 59 4.11 2.24 8.99
N ALA A 60 3.65 3.42 8.62
CA ALA A 60 2.64 4.21 9.33
C ALA A 60 2.82 4.25 10.86
N GLY A 61 4.08 4.35 11.32
CA GLY A 61 4.41 4.43 12.74
C GLY A 61 4.29 3.12 13.50
N ARG A 62 4.40 1.97 12.82
CA ARG A 62 4.38 0.66 13.49
C ARG A 62 5.53 0.51 14.51
N GLU A 63 5.31 -0.27 15.52
CA GLU A 63 6.33 -0.67 16.48
C GLU A 63 7.25 -1.72 15.85
N ARG A 64 8.34 -1.27 15.21
CA ARG A 64 9.22 -2.12 14.38
C ARG A 64 9.89 -3.27 15.14
N MET A 65 10.04 -3.15 16.45
CA MET A 65 10.56 -4.23 17.30
C MET A 65 9.55 -5.36 17.51
N LYS A 66 8.27 -5.06 17.38
CA LYS A 66 7.20 -6.06 17.39
C LYS A 66 7.06 -6.68 16.00
N GLN A 67 7.55 -7.90 15.85
CA GLN A 67 7.63 -8.59 14.56
C GLN A 67 6.51 -9.64 14.37
N GLN A 68 5.57 -9.75 15.29
CA GLN A 68 4.53 -10.75 15.31
C GLN A 68 3.41 -10.44 14.30
N SER A 69 2.81 -11.50 13.76
CA SER A 69 1.59 -11.40 12.96
C SER A 69 0.40 -10.94 13.80
N ASN A 70 -0.56 -10.29 13.19
CA ASN A 70 -1.87 -9.94 13.76
C ASN A 70 -1.81 -9.10 15.04
N LEU A 71 -0.67 -8.53 15.39
CA LEU A 71 -0.52 -7.65 16.55
C LEU A 71 -0.74 -6.20 16.13
N SER A 72 -1.67 -5.48 16.76
CA SER A 72 -2.05 -4.12 16.39
C SER A 72 -0.86 -3.16 16.32
N GLY A 73 0.06 -3.18 17.31
CA GLY A 73 1.26 -2.36 17.31
C GLY A 73 2.24 -2.65 16.16
N SER A 74 2.19 -3.86 15.58
CA SER A 74 3.03 -4.23 14.44
C SER A 74 2.54 -3.66 13.10
N PHE A 75 1.31 -3.12 13.04
CA PHE A 75 0.72 -2.61 11.80
C PHE A 75 0.87 -1.09 11.62
N GLY A 76 1.05 -0.33 12.69
CA GLY A 76 0.91 1.12 12.66
C GLY A 76 -0.55 1.55 12.48
N THR A 77 -0.76 2.78 12.00
CA THR A 77 -2.09 3.41 11.91
C THR A 77 -2.56 3.62 10.46
N GLY A 78 -1.87 3.02 9.49
CA GLY A 78 -2.11 3.22 8.06
C GLY A 78 -3.03 2.19 7.41
N TYR A 79 -3.02 2.20 6.07
CA TYR A 79 -3.87 1.34 5.27
C TYR A 79 -3.68 -0.17 5.54
N SER A 80 -2.46 -0.59 5.89
CA SER A 80 -2.14 -1.98 6.18
C SER A 80 -2.89 -2.50 7.42
N PHE A 81 -3.08 -1.65 8.44
CA PHE A 81 -3.89 -1.98 9.62
C PHE A 81 -5.36 -2.16 9.25
N LEU A 82 -5.93 -1.23 8.47
CA LEU A 82 -7.32 -1.29 8.04
C LEU A 82 -7.58 -2.52 7.16
N ALA A 83 -6.68 -2.78 6.21
CA ALA A 83 -6.77 -3.94 5.33
C ALA A 83 -6.65 -5.27 6.11
N ALA A 84 -5.67 -5.37 7.02
CA ALA A 84 -5.50 -6.55 7.87
C ALA A 84 -6.72 -6.82 8.74
N SER A 85 -7.24 -5.79 9.40
CA SER A 85 -8.43 -5.88 10.24
C SER A 85 -9.65 -6.39 9.45
N ARG A 86 -9.86 -5.87 8.25
CA ARG A 86 -10.94 -6.29 7.36
C ARG A 86 -10.75 -7.73 6.89
N ILE A 87 -9.56 -8.09 6.42
CA ILE A 87 -9.25 -9.45 5.95
C ILE A 87 -9.49 -10.49 7.05
N LEU A 88 -9.03 -10.22 8.27
CA LEU A 88 -9.22 -11.11 9.41
C LEU A 88 -10.71 -11.24 9.77
N ASN A 89 -11.45 -10.13 9.79
CA ASN A 89 -12.88 -10.14 10.08
C ASN A 89 -13.70 -10.90 9.02
N GLU A 90 -13.32 -10.80 7.74
CA GLU A 90 -14.00 -11.51 6.65
C GLU A 90 -13.60 -12.99 6.54
N ASN A 91 -12.51 -13.41 7.18
CA ASN A 91 -11.96 -14.76 7.10
C ASN A 91 -11.60 -15.37 8.47
N PRO A 92 -12.50 -15.36 9.46
CA PRO A 92 -12.17 -15.73 10.86
C PRO A 92 -11.76 -17.21 11.02
N SER A 93 -12.16 -18.07 10.08
CA SER A 93 -11.85 -19.51 10.11
C SER A 93 -10.57 -19.90 9.40
N LYS A 94 -9.86 -18.93 8.76
CA LYS A 94 -8.68 -19.26 7.95
C LYS A 94 -7.36 -19.20 8.69
N ASP A 95 -7.32 -18.79 9.95
CA ASP A 95 -6.09 -18.69 10.75
C ASP A 95 -4.94 -17.97 10.01
N LEU A 96 -5.26 -16.84 9.39
CA LEU A 96 -4.31 -16.09 8.58
C LEU A 96 -3.27 -15.38 9.44
N SER A 97 -2.01 -15.41 9.03
CA SER A 97 -0.92 -14.64 9.62
C SER A 97 -0.60 -13.42 8.77
N ILE A 98 -0.89 -12.21 9.24
CA ILE A 98 -0.68 -10.98 8.48
C ILE A 98 0.45 -10.16 9.11
N PHE A 99 1.38 -9.70 8.26
CA PHE A 99 2.55 -8.93 8.68
C PHE A 99 2.62 -7.59 7.96
N ASN A 100 3.09 -6.57 8.66
CA ASN A 100 3.55 -5.32 8.08
C ASN A 100 5.08 -5.22 8.25
N ARG A 101 5.80 -5.09 7.14
CA ARG A 101 7.26 -4.93 7.07
C ARG A 101 7.67 -3.63 6.39
N GLY A 102 6.78 -2.64 6.32
CA GLY A 102 7.09 -1.29 5.85
C GLY A 102 8.18 -0.64 6.71
N ILE A 103 9.07 0.14 6.09
CA ILE A 103 10.09 0.94 6.76
C ILE A 103 10.13 2.33 6.15
N SER A 104 9.88 3.36 6.95
CA SER A 104 9.90 4.76 6.52
C SER A 104 11.20 5.13 5.81
N GLY A 105 11.07 5.84 4.68
CA GLY A 105 12.19 6.30 3.88
C GLY A 105 12.70 5.29 2.84
N ASN A 106 12.26 4.03 2.89
CA ASN A 106 12.77 3.01 1.99
C ASN A 106 12.41 3.29 0.53
N LYS A 107 13.37 2.95 -0.32
CA LYS A 107 13.31 2.84 -1.78
C LYS A 107 13.35 1.37 -2.17
N VAL A 108 13.14 1.06 -3.45
CA VAL A 108 13.14 -0.33 -3.92
C VAL A 108 14.42 -1.08 -3.58
N TYR A 109 15.60 -0.48 -3.79
CA TYR A 109 16.86 -1.15 -3.48
C TYR A 109 17.01 -1.50 -1.99
N GLN A 110 16.48 -0.65 -1.10
CA GLN A 110 16.49 -0.90 0.34
C GLN A 110 15.51 -2.01 0.77
N LEU A 111 14.41 -2.18 0.01
CA LEU A 111 13.59 -3.38 0.17
C LEU A 111 14.41 -4.64 -0.17
N SER A 112 15.15 -4.61 -1.29
CA SER A 112 15.99 -5.73 -1.73
C SER A 112 17.03 -6.15 -0.69
N GLU A 113 17.67 -5.19 -0.02
CA GLU A 113 18.69 -5.44 1.02
C GLU A 113 18.17 -6.25 2.22
N ARG A 114 16.89 -6.19 2.50
CA ARG A 114 16.26 -6.85 3.64
C ARG A 114 15.26 -7.94 3.23
N TRP A 115 15.19 -8.26 1.93
CA TRP A 115 14.12 -9.09 1.37
C TRP A 115 14.14 -10.53 1.88
N GLN A 116 15.34 -11.09 2.18
CA GLN A 116 15.46 -12.42 2.79
C GLN A 116 14.65 -12.50 4.09
N ARG A 117 15.00 -11.67 5.06
CA ARG A 117 14.38 -11.68 6.38
C ARG A 117 12.91 -11.23 6.35
N ASP A 118 12.61 -10.19 5.58
CA ASP A 118 11.33 -9.49 5.64
C ASP A 118 10.31 -10.00 4.60
N CYS A 119 10.71 -10.96 3.73
CA CYS A 119 9.82 -11.57 2.75
C CYS A 119 10.03 -13.09 2.66
N PHE A 120 11.23 -13.57 2.29
CA PHE A 120 11.43 -14.99 2.01
C PHE A 120 11.26 -15.87 3.25
N ASP A 121 11.80 -15.46 4.39
CA ASP A 121 11.66 -16.19 5.66
C ASP A 121 10.20 -16.27 6.14
N LEU A 122 9.34 -15.36 5.68
CA LEU A 122 7.90 -15.37 5.97
C LEU A 122 7.11 -16.21 4.96
N ASN A 123 7.66 -16.47 3.78
CA ASN A 123 7.06 -17.26 2.69
C ASN A 123 5.58 -16.91 2.42
N PRO A 124 5.25 -15.65 2.04
CA PRO A 124 3.88 -15.20 1.95
C PRO A 124 3.11 -15.84 0.78
N ALA A 125 1.86 -16.23 1.02
CA ALA A 125 0.91 -16.59 -0.03
C ALA A 125 0.39 -15.37 -0.81
N LEU A 126 0.34 -14.20 -0.13
CA LEU A 126 0.00 -12.92 -0.73
C LEU A 126 0.99 -11.84 -0.27
N LEU A 127 1.56 -11.13 -1.24
CA LEU A 127 2.51 -10.05 -1.03
C LEU A 127 2.01 -8.76 -1.66
N SER A 128 1.76 -7.75 -0.81
CA SER A 128 1.39 -6.40 -1.23
C SER A 128 2.59 -5.46 -1.10
N ILE A 129 2.92 -4.73 -2.17
CA ILE A 129 4.07 -3.83 -2.21
C ILE A 129 3.61 -2.42 -2.60
N LEU A 130 3.88 -1.44 -1.73
CA LEU A 130 3.69 -0.01 -1.99
C LEU A 130 5.02 0.72 -1.81
N VAL A 131 5.70 1.05 -2.90
CA VAL A 131 7.01 1.70 -2.92
C VAL A 131 7.17 2.56 -4.17
N GLY A 132 8.00 3.61 -4.10
CA GLY A 132 8.30 4.48 -5.25
C GLY A 132 8.25 5.97 -4.92
N VAL A 133 7.55 6.37 -3.87
CA VAL A 133 7.49 7.76 -3.42
C VAL A 133 8.88 8.28 -3.07
N ASN A 134 9.68 7.54 -2.30
CA ASN A 134 11.01 7.96 -1.90
C ASN A 134 12.06 7.78 -3.02
N ASP A 135 11.82 6.88 -3.97
CA ASP A 135 12.64 6.73 -5.17
C ASP A 135 12.61 8.02 -6.01
N PHE A 136 11.48 8.74 -5.99
CA PHE A 136 11.33 10.04 -6.60
C PHE A 136 11.67 11.19 -5.64
N TRP A 137 11.00 11.26 -4.48
CA TRP A 137 11.07 12.44 -3.58
C TRP A 137 12.48 12.80 -3.18
N HIS A 138 13.32 11.81 -2.85
CA HIS A 138 14.69 12.05 -2.45
C HIS A 138 15.61 12.51 -3.61
N THR A 139 15.14 12.47 -4.86
CA THR A 139 15.86 13.11 -5.98
C THR A 139 15.64 14.61 -5.97
N LEU A 140 14.50 15.12 -5.48
CA LEU A 140 14.19 16.53 -5.45
C LEU A 140 15.06 17.34 -4.48
N ASP A 141 15.55 16.69 -3.42
CA ASP A 141 16.40 17.31 -2.39
C ASP A 141 17.87 16.89 -2.50
N GLY A 142 18.22 16.17 -3.56
CA GLY A 142 19.60 15.73 -3.83
C GLY A 142 20.13 14.61 -2.95
N LYS A 143 19.31 14.01 -2.10
CA LYS A 143 19.70 12.91 -1.20
C LYS A 143 19.83 11.56 -1.92
N TYR A 144 19.33 11.49 -3.13
CA TYR A 144 19.35 10.27 -3.93
C TYR A 144 19.52 10.59 -5.41
N VAL A 145 20.37 9.85 -6.10
CA VAL A 145 20.50 9.90 -7.54
C VAL A 145 19.76 8.72 -8.13
N GLY A 146 18.52 8.96 -8.57
CA GLY A 146 17.64 7.94 -9.14
C GLY A 146 16.92 8.45 -10.37
N THR A 147 16.49 7.51 -11.22
CA THR A 147 15.65 7.77 -12.39
C THR A 147 14.48 6.80 -12.41
N VAL A 148 13.48 7.07 -13.26
CA VAL A 148 12.36 6.15 -13.49
C VAL A 148 12.86 4.78 -13.96
N GLU A 149 13.89 4.77 -14.83
CA GLU A 149 14.47 3.54 -15.38
C GLU A 149 15.13 2.71 -14.29
N LYS A 150 15.89 3.37 -13.40
CA LYS A 150 16.52 2.70 -12.26
C LYS A 150 15.48 2.12 -11.32
N TYR A 151 14.45 2.88 -10.96
CA TYR A 151 13.33 2.40 -10.16
C TYR A 151 12.66 1.17 -10.80
N ALA A 152 12.33 1.25 -12.09
CA ALA A 152 11.71 0.16 -12.82
C ALA A 152 12.60 -1.09 -12.88
N GLN A 153 13.90 -0.91 -13.10
CA GLN A 153 14.88 -1.99 -13.13
C GLN A 153 15.05 -2.67 -11.79
N ASP A 154 15.27 -1.89 -10.73
CA ASP A 154 15.43 -2.42 -9.36
C ASP A 154 14.16 -3.17 -8.93
N TYR A 155 12.99 -2.61 -9.22
CA TYR A 155 11.72 -3.23 -8.85
C TYR A 155 11.46 -4.52 -9.66
N LYS A 156 11.77 -4.50 -10.95
CA LYS A 156 11.69 -5.72 -11.78
C LYS A 156 12.60 -6.83 -11.24
N GLN A 157 13.84 -6.51 -10.90
CA GLN A 157 14.78 -7.48 -10.33
C GLN A 157 14.25 -8.09 -9.02
N LEU A 158 13.67 -7.26 -8.15
CA LEU A 158 13.05 -7.70 -6.91
C LEU A 158 11.88 -8.66 -7.16
N LEU A 159 11.02 -8.36 -8.14
CA LEU A 159 9.89 -9.21 -8.50
C LEU A 159 10.33 -10.52 -9.16
N VAL A 160 11.34 -10.49 -10.05
CA VAL A 160 11.93 -11.71 -10.64
C VAL A 160 12.48 -12.62 -9.56
N LEU A 161 13.26 -12.05 -8.63
CA LEU A 161 13.79 -12.82 -7.50
C LEU A 161 12.67 -13.41 -6.63
N THR A 162 11.62 -12.61 -6.38
CA THR A 162 10.46 -13.04 -5.59
C THR A 162 9.74 -14.22 -6.25
N ARG A 163 9.48 -14.15 -7.56
CA ARG A 163 8.88 -15.26 -8.31
C ARG A 163 9.76 -16.51 -8.36
N LYS A 164 11.08 -16.33 -8.40
CA LYS A 164 12.02 -17.44 -8.35
C LYS A 164 11.99 -18.18 -7.00
N MET A 165 11.93 -17.42 -5.90
CA MET A 165 11.97 -17.97 -4.54
C MET A 165 10.61 -18.44 -4.04
N ILE A 166 9.52 -17.76 -4.45
CA ILE A 166 8.14 -18.07 -4.07
C ILE A 166 7.28 -18.08 -5.34
N PRO A 167 7.30 -19.14 -6.15
CA PRO A 167 6.64 -19.19 -7.47
C PRO A 167 5.14 -18.90 -7.41
N GLU A 168 4.46 -19.38 -6.37
CA GLU A 168 3.01 -19.31 -6.20
C GLU A 168 2.53 -18.03 -5.49
N VAL A 169 3.44 -17.11 -5.11
CA VAL A 169 3.04 -15.89 -4.40
C VAL A 169 2.08 -15.06 -5.26
N LYS A 170 1.00 -14.62 -4.65
CA LYS A 170 0.08 -13.67 -5.27
C LYS A 170 0.57 -12.27 -5.03
N LEU A 171 0.81 -11.54 -6.12
CA LEU A 171 1.35 -10.19 -6.04
C LEU A 171 0.23 -9.15 -6.12
N VAL A 172 0.32 -8.16 -5.24
CA VAL A 172 -0.44 -6.92 -5.29
C VAL A 172 0.58 -5.77 -5.39
N ILE A 173 0.59 -5.07 -6.50
CA ILE A 173 1.40 -3.86 -6.68
C ILE A 173 0.49 -2.65 -6.48
N CYS A 174 0.80 -1.88 -5.45
CA CYS A 174 0.10 -0.64 -5.16
C CYS A 174 0.80 0.52 -5.89
N GLU A 175 0.01 1.36 -6.56
CA GLU A 175 0.51 2.55 -7.24
C GLU A 175 1.16 3.50 -6.23
N PRO A 176 2.42 3.93 -6.41
CA PRO A 176 2.95 5.05 -5.64
C PRO A 176 2.13 6.30 -5.99
N PHE A 177 1.79 7.11 -5.00
CA PHE A 177 0.89 8.25 -5.18
C PHE A 177 1.39 9.50 -4.47
N ALA A 178 0.95 10.66 -4.97
CA ALA A 178 1.23 11.94 -4.38
C ALA A 178 -0.04 12.81 -4.42
N VAL A 179 -0.48 13.28 -3.25
CA VAL A 179 -1.72 14.06 -3.12
C VAL A 179 -1.38 15.54 -3.19
N ALA A 180 -1.81 16.19 -4.26
CA ALA A 180 -1.66 17.65 -4.43
C ALA A 180 -2.36 18.42 -3.30
N GLY A 181 -1.79 19.56 -2.93
CA GLY A 181 -2.32 20.37 -1.82
C GLY A 181 -1.86 19.97 -0.43
N THR A 182 -1.11 18.87 -0.29
CA THR A 182 -0.44 18.49 0.95
C THR A 182 0.91 19.23 1.08
N SER A 183 1.39 19.39 2.32
CA SER A 183 2.69 20.05 2.58
C SER A 183 3.90 19.34 1.97
N ALA A 184 3.79 18.05 1.69
CA ALA A 184 4.87 17.23 1.15
C ALA A 184 4.94 17.30 -0.40
N VAL A 185 3.82 17.57 -1.08
CA VAL A 185 3.72 17.53 -2.53
C VAL A 185 3.72 18.93 -3.11
N THR A 186 4.81 19.29 -3.77
CA THR A 186 4.99 20.58 -4.43
C THR A 186 4.78 20.45 -5.94
N GLU A 187 4.75 21.57 -6.66
CA GLU A 187 4.68 21.60 -8.13
C GLU A 187 5.82 20.81 -8.82
N LYS A 188 6.95 20.62 -8.15
CA LYS A 188 8.10 19.87 -8.66
C LYS A 188 7.82 18.37 -8.83
N TRP A 189 6.72 17.87 -8.25
CA TRP A 189 6.37 16.46 -8.35
C TRP A 189 5.87 16.08 -9.73
N PHE A 190 5.10 16.95 -10.36
CA PHE A 190 4.44 16.64 -11.62
C PHE A 190 5.04 17.43 -12.80
N PRO A 191 5.16 16.83 -14.01
CA PRO A 191 4.70 15.47 -14.37
C PRO A 191 5.73 14.35 -14.08
N ALA A 192 6.90 14.65 -13.53
CA ALA A 192 8.01 13.69 -13.44
C ALA A 192 7.66 12.43 -12.62
N PHE A 193 6.85 12.57 -11.55
CA PHE A 193 6.40 11.44 -10.72
C PHE A 193 5.48 10.46 -11.48
N ASP A 194 4.80 10.90 -12.53
CA ASP A 194 3.93 10.05 -13.33
C ASP A 194 4.68 8.89 -14.00
N GLY A 195 5.96 9.06 -14.27
CA GLY A 195 6.83 8.01 -14.79
C GLY A 195 6.97 6.82 -13.81
N TYR A 196 7.08 7.09 -12.51
CA TYR A 196 7.16 6.06 -11.47
C TYR A 196 5.84 5.29 -11.34
N ARG A 197 4.71 6.00 -11.42
CA ARG A 197 3.38 5.42 -11.42
C ARG A 197 3.16 4.49 -12.62
N ALA A 198 3.51 4.97 -13.82
CA ALA A 198 3.44 4.20 -15.05
C ALA A 198 4.34 2.94 -15.01
N ALA A 199 5.55 3.06 -14.45
CA ALA A 199 6.47 1.95 -14.28
C ALA A 199 5.88 0.88 -13.34
N ALA A 200 5.30 1.27 -12.19
CA ALA A 200 4.63 0.35 -11.28
C ALA A 200 3.46 -0.39 -11.96
N LYS A 201 2.64 0.33 -12.73
CA LYS A 201 1.55 -0.27 -13.51
C LYS A 201 2.04 -1.27 -14.53
N LYS A 202 3.08 -0.92 -15.29
CA LYS A 202 3.69 -1.82 -16.28
C LYS A 202 4.23 -3.10 -15.64
N LEU A 203 4.88 -2.98 -14.48
CA LEU A 203 5.36 -4.14 -13.73
C LEU A 203 4.21 -5.00 -13.21
N ALA A 204 3.11 -4.39 -12.75
CA ALA A 204 1.94 -5.16 -12.35
C ALA A 204 1.39 -6.01 -13.51
N ASP A 205 1.32 -5.44 -14.71
CA ASP A 205 0.88 -6.17 -15.90
C ASP A 205 1.88 -7.27 -16.32
N GLU A 206 3.18 -7.00 -16.26
CA GLU A 206 4.24 -7.96 -16.63
C GLU A 206 4.27 -9.18 -15.69
N PHE A 207 4.00 -8.99 -14.39
CA PHE A 207 4.08 -10.04 -13.38
C PHE A 207 2.71 -10.66 -13.02
N ASP A 208 1.65 -10.36 -13.79
CA ASP A 208 0.28 -10.78 -13.51
C ASP A 208 -0.14 -10.47 -12.05
N ALA A 209 0.21 -9.27 -11.60
CA ALA A 209 -0.11 -8.79 -10.27
C ALA A 209 -1.42 -7.99 -10.29
N VAL A 210 -2.16 -8.03 -9.18
CA VAL A 210 -3.27 -7.10 -8.98
C VAL A 210 -2.69 -5.70 -8.79
N PHE A 211 -3.18 -4.73 -9.56
CA PHE A 211 -2.79 -3.33 -9.43
C PHE A 211 -3.82 -2.54 -8.65
N ILE A 212 -3.37 -1.81 -7.63
CA ILE A 212 -4.22 -0.90 -6.85
C ILE A 212 -3.92 0.55 -7.28
N PRO A 213 -4.84 1.23 -7.98
CA PRO A 213 -4.62 2.57 -8.53
C PRO A 213 -4.83 3.67 -7.46
N TYR A 214 -3.93 3.77 -6.49
CA TYR A 214 -4.10 4.69 -5.35
C TYR A 214 -4.21 6.15 -5.76
N GLN A 215 -3.50 6.60 -6.80
CA GLN A 215 -3.62 7.99 -7.24
C GLN A 215 -5.05 8.34 -7.67
N ALA A 216 -5.69 7.46 -8.44
CA ALA A 216 -7.07 7.68 -8.86
C ALA A 216 -8.02 7.69 -7.65
N ILE A 217 -7.81 6.78 -6.70
CA ILE A 217 -8.61 6.71 -5.46
C ILE A 217 -8.48 7.99 -4.65
N PHE A 218 -7.24 8.50 -4.46
CA PHE A 218 -7.03 9.74 -3.70
C PHE A 218 -7.52 10.97 -4.45
N ASN A 219 -7.37 11.02 -5.78
CA ASN A 219 -7.93 12.12 -6.57
C ASN A 219 -9.46 12.18 -6.47
N GLU A 220 -10.13 11.05 -6.43
CA GLU A 220 -11.57 10.98 -6.22
C GLU A 220 -11.95 11.45 -4.80
N ALA A 221 -11.21 10.99 -3.78
CA ALA A 221 -11.46 11.38 -2.39
C ALA A 221 -11.31 12.89 -2.12
N LEU A 222 -10.53 13.62 -2.92
CA LEU A 222 -10.38 15.07 -2.80
C LEU A 222 -11.63 15.86 -3.24
N ASN A 223 -12.61 15.22 -3.88
CA ASN A 223 -13.85 15.84 -4.33
C ASN A 223 -14.93 15.85 -3.24
N TYR A 224 -14.65 15.28 -2.06
CA TYR A 224 -15.56 15.19 -0.91
C TYR A 224 -15.01 15.93 0.31
#